data_fc27e1a059add28466f14c697bb2c970
#
_entry.id   fc27e1a059add28466f14c697bb2c970
#
_cell.length_a   1.000
_cell.length_b   1.000
_cell.length_c   1.000
_cell.angle_alpha   90.00
_cell.angle_beta   90.00
_cell.angle_gamma   90.00
#
_symmetry.space_group_name_H-M   'P 1'
#
loop_
_entity.id
_entity.type
_entity.pdbx_description
1 polymer ?
#
loop_
_entity_poly.entity_id
_entity_poly.type
_entity_poly.pdbx_seq_one_letter_code
_entity_poly.pdbx_strand_id
1 'polypeptide(L)'
;MISDNAENIQKLQNAINESNYIVFFGGAGVSTESGIPDFRSQDGLYNQKYKYPPEEIVSHTFLVQRTEEFYEFYKDKMLAPDAKPNAAHFKLAELEAAGKLKAVITQNIDGLHQAAGSKEVLELHGSVLRNFCTKCGKTYSSTDEDVNAGIKYILASEGAPRCNNVVDGKECGGLVRPDVVLYEEGLDSSVISRAIMHISKADMRIIGGTSLVVYPAASFVNYFSGKHLAVLNMASTGRDSQADIVIHDKIGQVLSQITVE
;
A
#
# COMPACT_ATOMS: atom_id res chain seq x y z
N MET A 1 9.78 24.39 -15.80
CA MET A 1 9.16 23.56 -14.74
C MET A 1 7.61 23.62 -14.73
N ILE A 2 6.93 24.79 -14.67
CA ILE A 2 5.44 24.81 -14.68
C ILE A 2 4.87 24.43 -16.07
N SER A 3 5.51 24.83 -17.16
CA SER A 3 5.10 24.47 -18.52
C SER A 3 5.23 22.97 -18.82
N ASP A 4 6.27 22.33 -18.29
CA ASP A 4 6.55 20.92 -18.54
C ASP A 4 5.53 19.99 -17.85
N ASN A 5 5.08 20.35 -16.64
CA ASN A 5 4.07 19.59 -15.92
C ASN A 5 2.70 19.63 -16.61
N ALA A 6 2.28 20.79 -17.14
CA ALA A 6 1.00 20.92 -17.84
C ALA A 6 0.96 20.06 -19.13
N GLU A 7 2.05 20.04 -19.89
CA GLU A 7 2.17 19.19 -21.09
C GLU A 7 2.13 17.69 -20.71
N ASN A 8 2.84 17.29 -19.66
CA ASN A 8 2.85 15.90 -19.20
C ASN A 8 1.50 15.46 -18.60
N ILE A 9 0.75 16.35 -17.93
CA ILE A 9 -0.62 16.09 -17.49
C ILE A 9 -1.53 15.86 -18.70
N GLN A 10 -1.40 16.65 -19.76
CA GLN A 10 -2.19 16.44 -20.99
C GLN A 10 -1.81 15.11 -21.68
N LYS A 11 -0.53 14.74 -21.71
CA LYS A 11 -0.09 13.43 -22.21
C LYS A 11 -0.69 12.30 -21.36
N LEU A 12 -0.71 12.45 -20.05
CA LEU A 12 -1.31 11.47 -19.11
C LEU A 12 -2.81 11.34 -19.40
N GLN A 13 -3.53 12.45 -19.54
CA GLN A 13 -4.96 12.44 -19.90
C GLN A 13 -5.21 11.68 -21.21
N ASN A 14 -4.43 11.99 -22.26
CA ASN A 14 -4.58 11.34 -23.55
C ASN A 14 -4.31 9.82 -23.46
N ALA A 15 -3.25 9.42 -22.75
CA ALA A 15 -2.91 8.02 -22.54
C ALA A 15 -4.02 7.27 -21.78
N ILE A 16 -4.61 7.89 -20.75
CA ILE A 16 -5.77 7.32 -20.01
C ILE A 16 -6.98 7.17 -20.93
N ASN A 17 -7.28 8.18 -21.78
CA ASN A 17 -8.42 8.13 -22.69
C ASN A 17 -8.27 7.01 -23.74
N GLU A 18 -7.06 6.82 -24.27
CA GLU A 18 -6.75 5.78 -25.25
C GLU A 18 -6.75 4.36 -24.66
N SER A 19 -6.53 4.24 -23.35
CA SER A 19 -6.34 2.95 -22.68
C SER A 19 -7.66 2.31 -22.24
N ASN A 20 -7.71 0.98 -22.29
CA ASN A 20 -8.86 0.17 -21.84
C ASN A 20 -8.51 -0.81 -20.73
N TYR A 21 -7.23 -1.00 -20.46
CA TYR A 21 -6.74 -1.86 -19.41
C TYR A 21 -5.61 -1.19 -18.64
N ILE A 22 -5.96 -0.27 -17.76
CA ILE A 22 -5.01 0.46 -16.92
C ILE A 22 -4.74 -0.34 -15.65
N VAL A 23 -3.48 -0.40 -15.23
CA VAL A 23 -3.05 -0.93 -13.93
C VAL A 23 -2.28 0.13 -13.18
N PHE A 24 -2.62 0.35 -11.93
CA PHE A 24 -1.88 1.20 -11.01
C PHE A 24 -0.96 0.35 -10.13
N PHE A 25 0.31 0.76 -10.00
CA PHE A 25 1.28 0.15 -9.09
C PHE A 25 1.79 1.22 -8.12
N GLY A 26 1.45 1.10 -6.83
CA GLY A 26 1.67 2.15 -5.84
C GLY A 26 2.44 1.72 -4.60
N GLY A 27 2.96 2.73 -3.88
CA GLY A 27 3.62 2.58 -2.59
C GLY A 27 3.28 3.73 -1.63
N ALA A 28 4.04 3.86 -0.55
CA ALA A 28 3.73 4.73 0.59
C ALA A 28 3.55 6.22 0.22
N GLY A 29 4.20 6.70 -0.84
CA GLY A 29 4.02 8.06 -1.34
C GLY A 29 2.60 8.40 -1.81
N VAL A 30 1.74 7.39 -2.08
CA VAL A 30 0.31 7.61 -2.39
C VAL A 30 -0.44 8.12 -1.16
N SER A 31 -0.05 7.69 0.04
CA SER A 31 -0.75 7.99 1.30
C SER A 31 -0.17 9.17 2.09
N THR A 32 0.90 9.81 1.58
CA THR A 32 1.50 11.00 2.26
C THR A 32 0.52 12.17 2.33
N GLU A 33 -0.31 12.39 1.31
CA GLU A 33 -1.37 13.40 1.31
C GLU A 33 -2.57 13.01 2.20
N SER A 34 -2.57 11.81 2.75
CA SER A 34 -3.49 11.32 3.78
C SER A 34 -2.93 11.43 5.21
N GLY A 35 -1.72 11.99 5.36
CA GLY A 35 -1.03 12.14 6.65
C GLY A 35 -0.26 10.92 7.11
N ILE A 36 -0.14 9.86 6.29
CA ILE A 36 0.70 8.70 6.60
C ILE A 36 2.10 8.97 6.03
N PRO A 37 3.16 9.04 6.86
CA PRO A 37 4.51 9.26 6.38
C PRO A 37 4.98 8.08 5.53
N ASP A 38 5.73 8.34 4.49
CA ASP A 38 6.43 7.27 3.77
C ASP A 38 7.67 6.78 4.56
N PHE A 39 8.39 5.80 4.02
CA PHE A 39 9.54 5.22 4.71
C PHE A 39 10.84 5.98 4.47
N ARG A 40 11.04 6.61 3.30
CA ARG A 40 12.36 7.01 2.80
C ARG A 40 12.52 8.50 2.48
N SER A 41 11.44 9.27 2.40
CA SER A 41 11.55 10.74 2.22
C SER A 41 12.27 11.39 3.40
N GLN A 42 12.59 12.65 3.28
CA GLN A 42 13.30 13.39 4.32
C GLN A 42 12.59 13.29 5.69
N ASP A 43 11.26 13.30 5.70
CA ASP A 43 10.42 13.16 6.89
C ASP A 43 9.93 11.71 7.12
N GLY A 44 10.43 10.78 6.31
CA GLY A 44 10.04 9.37 6.33
C GLY A 44 10.50 8.62 7.57
N LEU A 45 9.88 7.46 7.81
CA LEU A 45 10.13 6.67 9.02
C LEU A 45 11.62 6.30 9.17
N TYR A 46 12.33 6.00 8.08
CA TYR A 46 13.74 5.60 8.15
C TYR A 46 14.71 6.74 8.49
N ASN A 47 14.28 7.98 8.38
CA ASN A 47 15.08 9.15 8.75
C ASN A 47 14.85 9.63 10.19
N GLN A 48 13.94 8.97 10.94
CA GLN A 48 13.71 9.25 12.35
C GLN A 48 14.68 8.45 13.24
N LYS A 49 14.94 8.96 14.46
CA LYS A 49 15.86 8.30 15.40
C LYS A 49 15.12 7.24 16.21
N TYR A 50 15.50 5.98 16.02
CA TYR A 50 15.03 4.83 16.79
C TYR A 50 16.22 4.10 17.42
N LYS A 51 15.92 3.22 18.40
CA LYS A 51 16.91 2.36 19.06
C LYS A 51 17.50 1.34 18.07
N TYR A 52 16.68 0.87 17.11
CA TYR A 52 17.04 -0.06 16.04
C TYR A 52 16.59 0.52 14.71
N PRO A 53 17.23 0.15 13.59
CA PRO A 53 16.75 0.54 12.26
C PRO A 53 15.30 0.08 12.05
N PRO A 54 14.43 0.91 11.46
CA PRO A 54 13.04 0.51 11.22
C PRO A 54 12.90 -0.80 10.41
N GLU A 55 13.77 -1.06 9.46
CA GLU A 55 13.79 -2.32 8.70
C GLU A 55 14.06 -3.54 9.59
N GLU A 56 14.85 -3.38 10.63
CA GLU A 56 15.08 -4.43 11.62
C GLU A 56 13.82 -4.60 12.49
N ILE A 57 13.22 -3.50 12.96
CA ILE A 57 12.02 -3.55 13.82
C ILE A 57 10.85 -4.23 13.09
N VAL A 58 10.62 -3.94 11.80
CA VAL A 58 9.53 -4.55 11.03
C VAL A 58 9.95 -5.86 10.34
N SER A 59 10.80 -6.67 10.99
CA SER A 59 11.19 -8.01 10.54
C SER A 59 10.52 -9.13 11.33
N HIS A 60 10.43 -10.32 10.72
CA HIS A 60 9.92 -11.51 11.39
C HIS A 60 10.75 -11.85 12.64
N THR A 61 12.07 -11.82 12.50
CA THR A 61 13.00 -12.11 13.62
C THR A 61 12.76 -11.16 14.79
N PHE A 62 12.58 -9.87 14.55
CA PHE A 62 12.34 -8.90 15.60
C PHE A 62 10.98 -9.12 16.29
N LEU A 63 9.92 -9.38 15.52
CA LEU A 63 8.60 -9.73 16.08
C LEU A 63 8.70 -10.93 17.03
N VAL A 64 9.46 -11.97 16.68
CA VAL A 64 9.58 -13.20 17.48
C VAL A 64 10.45 -12.98 18.73
N GLN A 65 11.57 -12.29 18.58
CA GLN A 65 12.58 -12.15 19.65
C GLN A 65 12.31 -10.95 20.58
N ARG A 66 11.63 -9.91 20.08
CA ARG A 66 11.40 -8.65 20.76
C ARG A 66 9.96 -8.17 20.59
N THR A 67 9.02 -9.07 20.86
CA THR A 67 7.58 -8.89 20.61
C THR A 67 7.02 -7.60 21.18
N GLU A 68 7.38 -7.24 22.43
CA GLU A 68 6.87 -6.03 23.06
C GLU A 68 7.41 -4.75 22.39
N GLU A 69 8.71 -4.70 22.07
CA GLU A 69 9.32 -3.57 21.39
C GLU A 69 8.78 -3.42 19.95
N PHE A 70 8.48 -4.55 19.28
CA PHE A 70 7.80 -4.55 17.98
C PHE A 70 6.42 -3.87 18.09
N TYR A 71 5.59 -4.25 19.06
CA TYR A 71 4.26 -3.68 19.21
C TYR A 71 4.25 -2.24 19.68
N GLU A 72 5.23 -1.81 20.45
CA GLU A 72 5.43 -0.40 20.79
C GLU A 72 5.63 0.43 19.51
N PHE A 73 6.54 0.02 18.64
CA PHE A 73 6.77 0.68 17.35
C PHE A 73 5.57 0.57 16.41
N TYR A 74 5.00 -0.64 16.29
CA TYR A 74 3.90 -0.92 15.37
C TYR A 74 2.66 -0.06 15.67
N LYS A 75 2.29 0.06 16.95
CA LYS A 75 1.17 0.88 17.39
C LYS A 75 1.41 2.38 17.17
N ASP A 76 2.63 2.84 17.40
CA ASP A 76 2.96 4.27 17.31
C ASP A 76 3.17 4.73 15.86
N LYS A 77 3.73 3.87 15.01
CA LYS A 77 4.21 4.28 13.68
C LYS A 77 3.51 3.65 12.49
N MET A 78 2.94 2.45 12.65
CA MET A 78 2.37 1.70 11.53
C MET A 78 0.84 1.80 11.45
N LEU A 79 0.18 2.20 12.54
CA LEU A 79 -1.28 2.31 12.61
C LEU A 79 -1.71 3.77 12.49
N ALA A 80 -2.61 4.04 11.55
CA ALA A 80 -3.18 5.37 11.32
C ALA A 80 -4.71 5.28 11.18
N PRO A 81 -5.44 4.99 12.28
CA PRO A 81 -6.89 4.72 12.24
C PRO A 81 -7.72 5.93 11.77
N ASP A 82 -7.19 7.14 11.89
CA ASP A 82 -7.89 8.38 11.51
C ASP A 82 -7.56 8.85 10.08
N ALA A 83 -6.63 8.18 9.39
CA ALA A 83 -6.26 8.51 8.03
C ALA A 83 -7.45 8.31 7.07
N LYS A 84 -7.61 9.22 6.13
CA LYS A 84 -8.67 9.19 5.13
C LYS A 84 -8.09 9.15 3.71
N PRO A 85 -8.80 8.53 2.76
CA PRO A 85 -8.39 8.59 1.36
C PRO A 85 -8.20 10.04 0.88
N ASN A 86 -7.20 10.25 0.05
CA ASN A 86 -6.93 11.53 -0.61
C ASN A 86 -7.35 11.48 -2.10
N ALA A 87 -7.12 12.58 -2.82
CA ALA A 87 -7.53 12.73 -4.21
C ALA A 87 -6.99 11.62 -5.14
N ALA A 88 -5.79 11.07 -4.87
CA ALA A 88 -5.26 9.96 -5.65
C ALA A 88 -6.12 8.69 -5.51
N HIS A 89 -6.46 8.32 -4.28
CA HIS A 89 -7.29 7.15 -4.00
C HIS A 89 -8.66 7.28 -4.66
N PHE A 90 -9.32 8.44 -4.52
CA PHE A 90 -10.63 8.67 -5.14
C PHE A 90 -10.57 8.64 -6.66
N LYS A 91 -9.54 9.24 -7.29
CA LYS A 91 -9.41 9.21 -8.75
C LYS A 91 -9.17 7.79 -9.29
N LEU A 92 -8.38 6.97 -8.59
CA LEU A 92 -8.20 5.58 -8.96
C LEU A 92 -9.51 4.78 -8.87
N ALA A 93 -10.30 5.00 -7.82
CA ALA A 93 -11.62 4.38 -7.70
C ALA A 93 -12.60 4.86 -8.79
N GLU A 94 -12.54 6.14 -9.17
CA GLU A 94 -13.33 6.71 -10.28
C GLU A 94 -12.95 6.06 -11.63
N LEU A 95 -11.65 5.91 -11.93
CA LEU A 95 -11.16 5.22 -13.12
C LEU A 95 -11.58 3.75 -13.16
N GLU A 96 -11.61 3.08 -12.00
CA GLU A 96 -12.08 1.70 -11.90
C GLU A 96 -13.59 1.62 -12.15
N ALA A 97 -14.38 2.51 -11.57
CA ALA A 97 -15.83 2.58 -11.78
C ALA A 97 -16.20 2.85 -13.25
N ALA A 98 -15.40 3.65 -13.96
CA ALA A 98 -15.52 3.88 -15.40
C ALA A 98 -15.01 2.70 -16.25
N GLY A 99 -14.52 1.63 -15.63
CA GLY A 99 -14.03 0.45 -16.32
C GLY A 99 -12.67 0.63 -17.02
N LYS A 100 -11.95 1.72 -16.77
CA LYS A 100 -10.62 1.99 -17.31
C LYS A 100 -9.53 1.29 -16.48
N LEU A 101 -9.50 1.50 -15.16
CA LEU A 101 -8.57 0.85 -14.25
C LEU A 101 -9.07 -0.56 -13.90
N LYS A 102 -8.22 -1.55 -14.03
CA LYS A 102 -8.55 -2.97 -13.80
C LYS A 102 -7.99 -3.53 -12.51
N ALA A 103 -6.95 -2.93 -11.96
CA ALA A 103 -6.41 -3.29 -10.67
C ALA A 103 -5.56 -2.16 -10.07
N VAL A 104 -5.64 -2.02 -8.76
CA VAL A 104 -4.66 -1.33 -7.93
C VAL A 104 -3.75 -2.37 -7.30
N ILE A 105 -2.47 -2.35 -7.63
CA ILE A 105 -1.44 -3.18 -7.01
C ILE A 105 -0.68 -2.29 -6.05
N THR A 106 -0.80 -2.55 -4.75
CA THR A 106 -0.24 -1.67 -3.74
C THR A 106 0.72 -2.37 -2.79
N GLN A 107 1.79 -1.66 -2.42
CA GLN A 107 2.67 -2.04 -1.33
C GLN A 107 2.17 -1.53 0.03
N ASN A 108 1.16 -0.65 0.02
CA ASN A 108 0.58 -0.09 1.22
C ASN A 108 -0.29 -1.11 1.95
N ILE A 109 -0.33 -0.96 3.27
CA ILE A 109 -1.09 -1.83 4.19
C ILE A 109 -2.26 -1.08 4.86
N ASP A 110 -2.51 0.18 4.47
CA ASP A 110 -3.40 1.13 5.14
C ASP A 110 -4.90 0.95 4.82
N GLY A 111 -5.24 0.25 3.72
CA GLY A 111 -6.63 0.03 3.30
C GLY A 111 -7.31 1.25 2.67
N LEU A 112 -6.58 2.34 2.38
CA LEU A 112 -7.18 3.58 1.87
C LEU A 112 -7.72 3.46 0.44
N HIS A 113 -7.19 2.57 -0.39
CA HIS A 113 -7.75 2.31 -1.71
C HIS A 113 -9.17 1.72 -1.61
N GLN A 114 -9.36 0.73 -0.74
CA GLN A 114 -10.67 0.13 -0.48
C GLN A 114 -11.63 1.15 0.14
N ALA A 115 -11.14 1.96 1.09
CA ALA A 115 -11.92 3.03 1.71
C ALA A 115 -12.37 4.11 0.72
N ALA A 116 -11.61 4.35 -0.37
CA ALA A 116 -11.98 5.24 -1.46
C ALA A 116 -13.00 4.62 -2.44
N GLY A 117 -13.23 3.31 -2.36
CA GLY A 117 -14.20 2.59 -3.20
C GLY A 117 -13.59 1.66 -4.26
N SER A 118 -12.26 1.58 -4.37
CA SER A 118 -11.60 0.59 -5.25
C SER A 118 -11.95 -0.83 -4.85
N LYS A 119 -12.21 -1.70 -5.84
CA LYS A 119 -12.68 -3.08 -5.65
C LYS A 119 -11.56 -4.10 -5.87
N GLU A 120 -10.83 -3.97 -6.98
CA GLU A 120 -9.72 -4.87 -7.32
C GLU A 120 -8.41 -4.30 -6.78
N VAL A 121 -8.19 -4.49 -5.47
CA VAL A 121 -6.98 -4.04 -4.76
C VAL A 121 -6.13 -5.24 -4.37
N LEU A 122 -4.92 -5.31 -4.89
CA LEU A 122 -3.94 -6.36 -4.63
C LEU A 122 -2.90 -5.85 -3.64
N GLU A 123 -3.08 -6.19 -2.37
CA GLU A 123 -2.23 -5.76 -1.26
C GLU A 123 -1.02 -6.69 -1.15
N LEU A 124 0.10 -6.33 -1.78
CA LEU A 124 1.31 -7.16 -1.82
C LEU A 124 1.91 -7.43 -0.44
N HIS A 125 1.72 -6.51 0.50
CA HIS A 125 2.28 -6.60 1.85
C HIS A 125 1.21 -6.83 2.92
N GLY A 126 0.01 -7.29 2.54
CA GLY A 126 -1.08 -7.50 3.48
C GLY A 126 -1.76 -6.23 3.95
N SER A 127 -2.37 -6.24 5.15
CA SER A 127 -3.16 -5.12 5.65
C SER A 127 -3.15 -5.03 7.18
N VAL A 128 -3.07 -3.79 7.71
CA VAL A 128 -3.24 -3.50 9.15
C VAL A 128 -4.68 -3.74 9.63
N LEU A 129 -5.63 -3.81 8.70
CA LEU A 129 -7.05 -4.05 9.00
C LEU A 129 -7.35 -5.51 9.35
N ARG A 130 -6.46 -6.42 9.04
CA ARG A 130 -6.57 -7.86 9.31
C ARG A 130 -5.52 -8.31 10.31
N ASN A 131 -5.96 -9.04 11.33
CA ASN A 131 -5.08 -9.61 12.34
C ASN A 131 -5.56 -11.03 12.66
N PHE A 132 -4.68 -11.88 13.15
CA PHE A 132 -5.03 -13.26 13.51
C PHE A 132 -4.21 -13.77 14.68
N CYS A 133 -4.80 -14.69 15.43
CA CYS A 133 -4.10 -15.38 16.51
C CYS A 133 -3.17 -16.46 15.95
N THR A 134 -1.89 -16.40 16.29
CA THR A 134 -0.87 -17.39 15.86
C THR A 134 -1.10 -18.79 16.42
N LYS A 135 -1.93 -18.95 17.49
CA LYS A 135 -2.18 -20.22 18.14
C LYS A 135 -3.47 -20.90 17.70
N CYS A 136 -4.59 -20.17 17.64
CA CYS A 136 -5.90 -20.76 17.34
C CYS A 136 -6.50 -20.28 16.01
N GLY A 137 -5.85 -19.39 15.29
CA GLY A 137 -6.31 -18.88 14.01
C GLY A 137 -7.50 -17.89 14.07
N LYS A 138 -8.02 -17.56 15.28
CA LYS A 138 -9.10 -16.57 15.38
C LYS A 138 -8.67 -15.25 14.73
N THR A 139 -9.53 -14.73 13.85
CA THR A 139 -9.31 -13.45 13.18
C THR A 139 -9.81 -12.28 14.02
N TYR A 140 -9.13 -11.15 13.90
CA TYR A 140 -9.43 -9.86 14.51
C TYR A 140 -9.32 -8.81 13.39
N SER A 141 -10.38 -8.68 12.60
CA SER A 141 -10.37 -7.89 11.36
C SER A 141 -11.45 -6.83 11.40
N SER A 142 -11.41 -5.92 10.42
CA SER A 142 -12.52 -5.01 10.13
C SER A 142 -13.85 -5.76 9.98
N THR A 143 -14.92 -5.08 10.36
CA THR A 143 -16.30 -5.54 10.17
C THR A 143 -17.06 -4.51 9.33
N ASP A 144 -18.25 -4.85 8.85
CA ASP A 144 -19.11 -3.91 8.12
C ASP A 144 -19.52 -2.71 8.99
N GLU A 145 -19.58 -2.89 10.31
CA GLU A 145 -19.93 -1.86 11.29
C GLU A 145 -18.74 -1.00 11.71
N ASP A 146 -17.53 -1.57 11.74
CA ASP A 146 -16.30 -0.89 12.14
C ASP A 146 -15.09 -1.37 11.31
N VAL A 147 -14.74 -0.58 10.32
CA VAL A 147 -13.59 -0.84 9.45
C VAL A 147 -12.27 -0.90 10.22
N ASN A 148 -12.17 -0.24 11.37
CA ASN A 148 -10.99 -0.19 12.22
C ASN A 148 -11.03 -1.18 13.40
N ALA A 149 -11.98 -2.11 13.46
CA ALA A 149 -12.11 -3.04 14.59
C ALA A 149 -10.82 -3.80 14.89
N GLY A 150 -10.12 -4.27 13.85
CA GLY A 150 -8.82 -4.95 13.98
C GLY A 150 -7.73 -4.04 14.55
N ILE A 151 -7.62 -2.80 14.06
CA ILE A 151 -6.67 -1.80 14.55
C ILE A 151 -6.97 -1.45 16.02
N LYS A 152 -8.25 -1.19 16.34
CA LYS A 152 -8.67 -0.87 17.70
C LYS A 152 -8.34 -1.98 18.68
N TYR A 153 -8.49 -3.25 18.28
CA TYR A 153 -8.10 -4.39 19.10
C TYR A 153 -6.61 -4.36 19.46
N ILE A 154 -5.75 -4.07 18.47
CA ILE A 154 -4.30 -3.96 18.70
C ILE A 154 -3.97 -2.76 19.59
N LEU A 155 -4.56 -1.59 19.32
CA LEU A 155 -4.29 -0.36 20.07
C LEU A 155 -4.77 -0.45 21.54
N ALA A 156 -5.87 -1.15 21.82
CA ALA A 156 -6.42 -1.30 23.17
C ALA A 156 -5.63 -2.26 24.07
N SER A 157 -4.72 -3.07 23.49
CA SER A 157 -3.93 -4.01 24.28
C SER A 157 -2.81 -3.32 25.06
N GLU A 158 -2.56 -3.72 26.30
CA GLU A 158 -1.32 -3.41 27.00
C GLU A 158 -0.21 -4.30 26.44
N GLY A 159 0.92 -3.72 25.96
CA GLY A 159 1.99 -4.46 25.32
C GLY A 159 1.55 -5.22 24.07
N ALA A 160 2.05 -6.43 23.88
CA ALA A 160 1.72 -7.29 22.75
C ALA A 160 0.29 -7.84 22.88
N PRO A 161 -0.56 -7.75 21.84
CA PRO A 161 -1.97 -8.16 21.90
C PRO A 161 -2.11 -9.68 22.05
N ARG A 162 -2.99 -10.11 22.95
CA ARG A 162 -3.23 -11.53 23.29
C ARG A 162 -4.64 -11.94 22.90
N CYS A 163 -4.77 -13.16 22.39
CA CYS A 163 -6.03 -13.72 21.95
C CYS A 163 -6.96 -14.02 23.12
N ASN A 164 -8.15 -13.45 23.10
CA ASN A 164 -9.22 -13.66 24.08
C ASN A 164 -10.22 -14.77 23.70
N ASN A 165 -9.90 -15.59 22.68
CA ASN A 165 -10.75 -16.71 22.29
C ASN A 165 -10.71 -17.81 23.35
N VAL A 166 -11.86 -18.46 23.55
CA VAL A 166 -11.96 -19.64 24.46
C VAL A 166 -11.89 -20.90 23.61
N VAL A 167 -10.90 -21.74 23.88
CA VAL A 167 -10.70 -23.04 23.24
C VAL A 167 -10.67 -24.10 24.35
N ASP A 168 -11.53 -25.10 24.25
CA ASP A 168 -11.68 -26.17 25.25
C ASP A 168 -11.88 -25.64 26.70
N GLY A 169 -12.68 -24.60 26.83
CA GLY A 169 -13.00 -23.97 28.13
C GLY A 169 -11.87 -23.13 28.76
N LYS A 170 -10.79 -22.87 28.04
CA LYS A 170 -9.67 -22.04 28.48
C LYS A 170 -9.41 -20.91 27.49
N GLU A 171 -9.01 -19.75 28.02
CA GLU A 171 -8.57 -18.64 27.18
C GLU A 171 -7.31 -19.03 26.38
N CYS A 172 -7.31 -18.74 25.08
CA CYS A 172 -6.24 -19.12 24.18
C CYS A 172 -4.90 -18.45 24.53
N GLY A 173 -4.91 -17.14 24.85
CA GLY A 173 -3.73 -16.35 25.23
C GLY A 173 -2.63 -16.28 24.15
N GLY A 174 -2.87 -16.80 22.93
CA GLY A 174 -1.90 -16.74 21.82
C GLY A 174 -1.63 -15.30 21.38
N LEU A 175 -0.48 -15.05 20.78
CA LEU A 175 -0.16 -13.76 20.19
C LEU A 175 -1.13 -13.46 19.02
N VAL A 176 -1.71 -12.27 19.01
CA VAL A 176 -2.47 -11.76 17.85
C VAL A 176 -1.52 -10.91 17.02
N ARG A 177 -1.19 -11.38 15.81
CA ARG A 177 -0.30 -10.66 14.89
C ARG A 177 -1.07 -10.03 13.73
N PRO A 178 -0.56 -8.92 13.16
CA PRO A 178 -1.12 -8.35 11.94
C PRO A 178 -0.89 -9.28 10.74
N ASP A 179 -1.83 -9.28 9.80
CA ASP A 179 -1.69 -9.90 8.47
C ASP A 179 -0.90 -8.96 7.54
N VAL A 180 0.31 -8.64 7.98
CA VAL A 180 1.27 -7.80 7.26
C VAL A 180 2.52 -8.62 6.98
N VAL A 181 3.03 -8.52 5.75
CA VAL A 181 4.28 -9.17 5.35
C VAL A 181 5.45 -8.34 5.91
N LEU A 182 6.15 -8.94 6.85
CA LEU A 182 7.37 -8.35 7.44
C LEU A 182 8.59 -8.68 6.58
N TYR A 183 9.69 -7.93 6.76
CA TYR A 183 10.98 -8.36 6.21
C TYR A 183 11.26 -9.80 6.65
N GLU A 184 11.95 -10.58 5.81
CA GLU A 184 12.22 -12.01 5.95
C GLU A 184 11.02 -12.93 5.61
N GLU A 185 9.81 -12.39 5.42
CA GLU A 185 8.64 -13.16 5.04
C GLU A 185 8.38 -13.11 3.53
N GLY A 186 7.77 -14.17 3.01
CA GLY A 186 7.38 -14.25 1.60
C GLY A 186 6.05 -13.55 1.33
N LEU A 187 5.90 -12.97 0.13
CA LEU A 187 4.61 -12.48 -0.34
C LEU A 187 3.65 -13.63 -0.64
N ASP A 188 2.34 -13.38 -0.56
CA ASP A 188 1.32 -14.35 -0.95
C ASP A 188 1.40 -14.67 -2.45
N SER A 189 1.55 -15.94 -2.80
CA SER A 189 1.73 -16.41 -4.18
C SER A 189 0.49 -16.18 -5.06
N SER A 190 -0.70 -16.17 -4.47
CA SER A 190 -1.95 -15.90 -5.19
C SER A 190 -2.06 -14.42 -5.54
N VAL A 191 -1.68 -13.53 -4.63
CA VAL A 191 -1.62 -12.08 -4.87
C VAL A 191 -0.57 -11.76 -5.93
N ILE A 192 0.63 -12.37 -5.84
CA ILE A 192 1.69 -12.23 -6.87
C ILE A 192 1.16 -12.64 -8.25
N SER A 193 0.55 -13.82 -8.36
CA SER A 193 0.07 -14.36 -9.63
C SER A 193 -0.99 -13.46 -10.26
N ARG A 194 -1.92 -12.93 -9.46
CA ARG A 194 -2.94 -11.96 -9.90
C ARG A 194 -2.29 -10.63 -10.33
N ALA A 195 -1.33 -10.12 -9.56
CA ALA A 195 -0.63 -8.88 -9.89
C ALA A 195 0.11 -8.99 -11.24
N ILE A 196 0.87 -10.08 -11.45
CA ILE A 196 1.58 -10.33 -12.70
C ILE A 196 0.59 -10.48 -13.86
N MET A 197 -0.52 -11.20 -13.67
CA MET A 197 -1.57 -11.33 -14.68
C MET A 197 -2.13 -9.98 -15.12
N HIS A 198 -2.47 -9.10 -14.16
CA HIS A 198 -2.97 -7.76 -14.49
C HIS A 198 -1.92 -6.91 -15.20
N ILE A 199 -0.68 -6.90 -14.70
CA ILE A 199 0.43 -6.14 -15.30
C ILE A 199 0.69 -6.60 -16.74
N SER A 200 0.70 -7.91 -17.01
CA SER A 200 0.97 -8.46 -18.34
C SER A 200 -0.13 -8.17 -19.36
N LYS A 201 -1.37 -7.96 -18.91
CA LYS A 201 -2.52 -7.63 -19.77
C LYS A 201 -2.69 -6.13 -20.01
N ALA A 202 -2.01 -5.30 -19.21
CA ALA A 202 -2.22 -3.86 -19.24
C ALA A 202 -1.71 -3.24 -20.54
N ASP A 203 -2.52 -2.38 -21.15
CA ASP A 203 -2.12 -1.47 -22.24
C ASP A 203 -1.50 -0.18 -21.68
N MET A 204 -1.85 0.19 -20.44
CA MET A 204 -1.23 1.28 -19.69
C MET A 204 -0.90 0.88 -18.27
N ARG A 205 0.26 1.30 -17.79
CA ARG A 205 0.64 1.21 -16.37
C ARG A 205 0.99 2.57 -15.82
N ILE A 206 0.42 2.87 -14.65
CA ILE A 206 0.75 4.04 -13.85
C ILE A 206 1.53 3.56 -12.62
N ILE A 207 2.76 4.02 -12.45
CA ILE A 207 3.56 3.82 -11.25
C ILE A 207 3.47 5.09 -10.42
N GLY A 208 3.08 4.98 -9.16
CA GLY A 208 2.88 6.17 -8.32
C GLY A 208 3.33 5.99 -6.87
N GLY A 209 3.94 7.05 -6.29
CA GLY A 209 4.28 7.10 -4.88
C GLY A 209 5.21 5.98 -4.38
N THR A 210 6.12 5.48 -5.22
CA THR A 210 7.03 4.39 -4.84
C THR A 210 8.43 4.63 -5.37
N SER A 211 9.45 4.33 -4.55
CA SER A 211 10.86 4.36 -4.95
C SER A 211 11.29 3.15 -5.80
N LEU A 212 10.44 2.09 -5.88
CA LEU A 212 10.73 0.83 -6.58
C LEU A 212 12.01 0.12 -6.12
N VAL A 213 12.35 0.20 -4.83
CA VAL A 213 13.56 -0.44 -4.26
C VAL A 213 13.26 -1.65 -3.39
N VAL A 214 12.00 -1.92 -3.03
CA VAL A 214 11.60 -3.05 -2.18
C VAL A 214 11.31 -4.28 -3.05
N TYR A 215 12.16 -5.27 -2.94
CA TYR A 215 12.01 -6.55 -3.63
C TYR A 215 11.25 -7.57 -2.75
N PRO A 216 10.47 -8.50 -3.36
CA PRO A 216 10.35 -8.75 -4.81
C PRO A 216 9.36 -7.83 -5.53
N ALA A 217 8.54 -7.03 -4.83
CA ALA A 217 7.47 -6.21 -5.42
C ALA A 217 7.97 -5.29 -6.55
N ALA A 218 9.14 -4.65 -6.38
CA ALA A 218 9.75 -3.79 -7.38
C ALA A 218 10.06 -4.50 -8.72
N SER A 219 10.25 -5.82 -8.71
CA SER A 219 10.52 -6.60 -9.94
C SER A 219 9.27 -6.84 -10.79
N PHE A 220 8.06 -6.76 -10.23
CA PHE A 220 6.82 -7.03 -10.95
C PHE A 220 6.59 -6.03 -12.09
N VAL A 221 7.15 -4.83 -11.98
CA VAL A 221 7.09 -3.85 -13.05
C VAL A 221 7.73 -4.35 -14.38
N ASN A 222 8.60 -5.36 -14.34
CA ASN A 222 9.24 -5.91 -15.54
C ASN A 222 8.30 -6.77 -16.40
N TYR A 223 7.16 -7.19 -15.88
CA TYR A 223 6.16 -7.98 -16.66
C TYR A 223 5.27 -7.11 -17.55
N PHE A 224 5.43 -5.79 -17.52
CA PHE A 224 4.69 -4.88 -18.37
C PHE A 224 5.31 -4.79 -19.77
N SER A 225 4.47 -4.91 -20.78
CA SER A 225 4.83 -4.74 -22.19
C SER A 225 3.80 -3.91 -22.98
N GLY A 226 2.94 -3.17 -22.25
CA GLY A 226 1.91 -2.33 -22.87
C GLY A 226 2.45 -1.05 -23.50
N LYS A 227 1.52 -0.26 -24.07
CA LYS A 227 1.82 0.93 -24.88
C LYS A 227 2.29 2.13 -24.05
N HIS A 228 1.68 2.36 -22.86
CA HIS A 228 1.89 3.57 -22.08
C HIS A 228 2.43 3.28 -20.67
N LEU A 229 3.56 3.86 -20.32
CA LEU A 229 4.14 3.84 -18.99
C LEU A 229 4.21 5.25 -18.42
N ALA A 230 3.48 5.51 -17.33
CA ALA A 230 3.55 6.75 -16.60
C ALA A 230 4.20 6.55 -15.22
N VAL A 231 5.05 7.49 -14.80
CA VAL A 231 5.65 7.56 -13.45
C VAL A 231 5.21 8.86 -12.79
N LEU A 232 4.48 8.76 -11.68
CA LEU A 232 3.97 9.86 -10.87
C LEU A 232 4.61 9.79 -9.48
N ASN A 233 5.68 10.53 -9.23
CA ASN A 233 6.41 10.42 -7.98
C ASN A 233 7.16 11.71 -7.66
N MET A 234 7.24 12.11 -6.38
CA MET A 234 7.95 13.33 -5.96
C MET A 234 9.44 13.33 -6.34
N ALA A 235 10.09 12.19 -6.17
CA ALA A 235 11.50 12.00 -6.49
C ALA A 235 11.67 11.15 -7.76
N SER A 236 12.80 11.29 -8.42
CA SER A 236 13.17 10.42 -9.54
C SER A 236 13.26 8.95 -9.11
N THR A 237 12.86 8.07 -9.99
CA THR A 237 12.91 6.62 -9.80
C THR A 237 13.83 5.97 -10.84
N GLY A 238 14.25 4.74 -10.61
CA GLY A 238 15.02 3.98 -11.60
C GLY A 238 14.26 3.63 -12.88
N ARG A 239 13.00 4.07 -13.03
CA ARG A 239 12.14 3.79 -14.19
C ARG A 239 11.83 5.02 -15.03
N ASP A 240 12.21 6.20 -14.60
CA ASP A 240 11.92 7.46 -15.31
C ASP A 240 12.42 7.43 -16.76
N SER A 241 13.62 6.88 -17.00
CA SER A 241 14.19 6.79 -18.35
C SER A 241 13.48 5.80 -19.28
N GLN A 242 12.59 4.97 -18.75
CA GLN A 242 11.81 3.98 -19.50
C GLN A 242 10.34 4.42 -19.67
N ALA A 243 9.93 5.46 -18.96
CA ALA A 243 8.55 5.94 -18.98
C ALA A 243 8.32 6.95 -20.10
N ASP A 244 7.14 6.86 -20.72
CA ASP A 244 6.68 7.83 -21.72
C ASP A 244 6.25 9.15 -21.08
N ILE A 245 5.78 9.06 -19.83
CA ILE A 245 5.24 10.18 -19.06
C ILE A 245 5.87 10.15 -17.67
N VAL A 246 6.57 11.23 -17.29
CA VAL A 246 7.15 11.41 -15.96
C VAL A 246 6.67 12.72 -15.37
N ILE A 247 6.07 12.66 -14.18
CA ILE A 247 5.61 13.84 -13.45
C ILE A 247 6.14 13.77 -12.02
N HIS A 248 7.03 14.72 -11.70
CA HIS A 248 7.59 14.88 -10.35
C HIS A 248 6.76 15.88 -9.56
N ASP A 249 5.65 15.36 -8.97
CA ASP A 249 4.75 16.13 -8.12
C ASP A 249 3.98 15.21 -7.17
N LYS A 250 3.17 15.80 -6.27
CA LYS A 250 2.25 15.08 -5.40
C LYS A 250 1.21 14.34 -6.24
N ILE A 251 1.08 13.05 -6.01
CA ILE A 251 0.25 12.17 -6.84
C ILE A 251 -1.24 12.55 -6.81
N GLY A 252 -1.75 12.98 -5.65
CA GLY A 252 -3.13 13.45 -5.53
C GLY A 252 -3.38 14.72 -6.32
N GLN A 253 -2.41 15.65 -6.31
CA GLN A 253 -2.49 16.88 -7.11
C GLN A 253 -2.46 16.59 -8.62
N VAL A 254 -1.64 15.62 -9.06
CA VAL A 254 -1.57 15.22 -10.47
C VAL A 254 -2.88 14.55 -10.89
N LEU A 255 -3.31 13.53 -10.17
CA LEU A 255 -4.49 12.73 -10.53
C LEU A 255 -5.80 13.53 -10.42
N SER A 256 -5.90 14.54 -9.53
CA SER A 256 -7.08 15.38 -9.42
C SER A 256 -7.36 16.21 -10.68
N GLN A 257 -6.36 16.42 -11.55
CA GLN A 257 -6.49 17.16 -12.81
C GLN A 257 -6.98 16.27 -13.97
N ILE A 258 -7.04 14.96 -13.78
CA ILE A 258 -7.51 14.02 -14.78
C ILE A 258 -9.04 13.96 -14.77
N THR A 259 -9.65 14.04 -15.94
CA THR A 259 -11.08 13.81 -16.15
C THR A 259 -11.32 12.36 -16.57
N VAL A 260 -12.42 11.80 -16.12
CA VAL A 260 -12.86 10.44 -16.48
C VAL A 260 -14.13 10.58 -17.32
N GLU A 261 -14.09 10.11 -18.56
CA GLU A 261 -15.21 10.12 -19.50
C GLU A 261 -15.84 8.73 -19.61
#